data_54cc8950cfc6c772520af5237f4621b4
#
_entry.id   54cc8950cfc6c772520af5237f4621b4
#
_cell.length_a   1.000
_cell.length_b   1.000
_cell.length_c   1.000
_cell.angle_alpha   90.00
_cell.angle_beta   90.00
_cell.angle_gamma   90.00
#
_symmetry.space_group_name_H-M   'P 1'
#
loop_
_entity.id
_entity.type
_entity.pdbx_description
1 polymer ?
#
loop_
_entity_poly.entity_id
_entity_poly.type
_entity_poly.pdbx_seq_one_letter_code
_entity_poly.pdbx_strand_id
1 'polypeptide(L)'
;MTAIFKREFSAYFKNPIGWVFLAIFWFFCGWGLFILISAGYNMISYVFSNMIIVLLIGIPVLTMRLMSEEIRMKTDQALLTAPVSLSGIVWGKFLAALALFGVGMAMTVVDFIILSSFASPQVSIFVGNLIGLALMGGAFIAIGLFISTMTQSQLAAAILSFAVILFFYMLDGFASYAPWGWAVDLLTSINFFSRYNEFTNGILDYGNIIFFASVIFIFNFLSVRVLERRRWS
;
A
#
# COMPACT_ATOMS: atom_id res chain seq x y z
N MET A 1 -9.64 15.98 -11.30
CA MET A 1 -9.04 15.14 -10.24
C MET A 1 -10.05 14.84 -9.13
N THR A 2 -10.64 15.83 -8.45
CA THR A 2 -11.58 15.63 -7.33
C THR A 2 -12.84 14.81 -7.67
N ALA A 3 -13.42 14.99 -8.87
CA ALA A 3 -14.57 14.22 -9.32
C ALA A 3 -14.25 12.72 -9.49
N ILE A 4 -13.07 12.41 -10.03
CA ILE A 4 -12.59 11.01 -10.17
C ILE A 4 -12.35 10.40 -8.81
N PHE A 5 -11.66 11.10 -7.92
CA PHE A 5 -11.46 10.67 -6.54
C PHE A 5 -12.78 10.31 -5.84
N LYS A 6 -13.78 11.21 -5.87
CA LYS A 6 -15.08 10.97 -5.25
C LYS A 6 -15.80 9.76 -5.85
N ARG A 7 -15.76 9.61 -7.18
CA ARG A 7 -16.34 8.46 -7.90
C ARG A 7 -15.70 7.16 -7.44
N GLU A 8 -14.38 7.06 -7.49
CA GLU A 8 -13.63 5.86 -7.13
C GLU A 8 -13.77 5.52 -5.64
N PHE A 9 -13.63 6.52 -4.76
CA PHE A 9 -13.79 6.32 -3.33
C PHE A 9 -15.19 5.83 -2.98
N SER A 10 -16.23 6.44 -3.56
CA SER A 10 -17.62 5.96 -3.39
C SER A 10 -17.84 4.56 -3.98
N ALA A 11 -17.14 4.22 -5.08
CA ALA A 11 -17.24 2.91 -5.69
C ALA A 11 -16.74 1.77 -4.77
N TYR A 12 -15.73 2.01 -3.94
CA TYR A 12 -15.26 1.03 -2.95
C TYR A 12 -16.33 0.66 -1.93
N PHE A 13 -17.16 1.61 -1.50
CA PHE A 13 -18.24 1.35 -0.54
C PHE A 13 -19.52 0.81 -1.18
N LYS A 14 -19.72 1.03 -2.47
CA LYS A 14 -20.83 0.45 -3.23
C LYS A 14 -20.57 -1.00 -3.66
N ASN A 15 -19.31 -1.39 -3.73
CA ASN A 15 -18.87 -2.74 -4.07
C ASN A 15 -18.37 -3.47 -2.82
N PRO A 16 -18.46 -4.81 -2.78
CA PRO A 16 -18.02 -5.59 -1.61
C PRO A 16 -16.51 -5.53 -1.37
N ILE A 17 -15.71 -5.19 -2.38
CA ILE A 17 -14.23 -5.22 -2.29
C ILE A 17 -13.69 -4.27 -1.21
N GLY A 18 -14.24 -3.06 -1.11
CA GLY A 18 -13.81 -2.12 -0.07
C GLY A 18 -14.14 -2.63 1.33
N TRP A 19 -15.31 -3.18 1.51
CA TRP A 19 -15.73 -3.77 2.79
C TRP A 19 -14.90 -5.00 3.15
N VAL A 20 -14.62 -5.88 2.18
CA VAL A 20 -13.76 -7.06 2.38
C VAL A 20 -12.34 -6.61 2.77
N PHE A 21 -11.79 -5.60 2.09
CA PHE A 21 -10.48 -5.05 2.44
C PHE A 21 -10.47 -4.51 3.88
N LEU A 22 -11.46 -3.69 4.26
CA LEU A 22 -11.56 -3.13 5.61
C LEU A 22 -11.76 -4.23 6.67
N ALA A 23 -12.58 -5.24 6.38
CA ALA A 23 -12.81 -6.35 7.29
C ALA A 23 -11.53 -7.15 7.56
N ILE A 24 -10.76 -7.46 6.50
CA ILE A 24 -9.46 -8.12 6.63
C ILE A 24 -8.51 -7.25 7.44
N PHE A 25 -8.41 -5.96 7.09
CA PHE A 25 -7.51 -5.03 7.77
C PHE A 25 -7.81 -4.95 9.27
N TRP A 26 -9.08 -4.71 9.61
CA TRP A 26 -9.51 -4.56 11.00
C TRP A 26 -9.43 -5.88 11.79
N PHE A 27 -9.65 -7.02 11.11
CA PHE A 27 -9.45 -8.33 11.74
C PHE A 27 -7.99 -8.52 12.18
N PHE A 28 -7.01 -8.24 11.30
CA PHE A 28 -5.60 -8.39 11.63
C PHE A 28 -5.13 -7.36 12.67
N CYS A 29 -5.68 -6.14 12.67
CA CYS A 29 -5.46 -5.16 13.74
C CYS A 29 -5.89 -5.72 15.10
N GLY A 30 -7.18 -6.07 15.21
CA GLY A 30 -7.73 -6.60 16.46
C GLY A 30 -7.09 -7.90 16.91
N TRP A 31 -6.74 -8.80 15.97
CA TRP A 31 -6.00 -10.02 16.27
C TRP A 31 -4.62 -9.75 16.85
N GLY A 32 -3.88 -8.79 16.24
CA GLY A 32 -2.59 -8.36 16.75
C GLY A 32 -2.68 -7.75 18.14
N LEU A 33 -3.70 -6.91 18.38
CA LEU A 33 -3.96 -6.32 19.70
C LEU A 33 -4.32 -7.41 20.75
N PHE A 34 -5.17 -8.36 20.36
CA PHE A 34 -5.55 -9.47 21.25
C PHE A 34 -4.35 -10.28 21.70
N ILE A 35 -3.45 -10.66 20.77
CA ILE A 35 -2.21 -11.40 21.12
C ILE A 35 -1.34 -10.54 22.04
N LEU A 36 -1.18 -9.26 21.73
CA LEU A 36 -0.34 -8.33 22.50
C LEU A 36 -0.80 -8.25 23.97
N ILE A 37 -2.11 -8.04 24.19
CA ILE A 37 -2.69 -7.96 25.52
C ILE A 37 -2.59 -9.31 26.25
N SER A 38 -2.90 -10.42 25.55
CA SER A 38 -2.87 -11.76 26.14
C SER A 38 -1.46 -12.19 26.59
N ALA A 39 -0.43 -11.73 25.87
CA ALA A 39 0.97 -12.01 26.18
C ALA A 39 1.56 -11.04 27.21
N GLY A 40 0.83 -10.01 27.63
CA GLY A 40 1.32 -8.99 28.58
C GLY A 40 2.42 -8.09 28.00
N TYR A 41 2.54 -8.00 26.66
CA TYR A 41 3.53 -7.17 26.00
C TYR A 41 3.04 -5.73 25.84
N ASN A 42 3.98 -4.79 25.79
CA ASN A 42 3.71 -3.35 25.70
C ASN A 42 4.17 -2.74 24.34
N MET A 43 4.51 -3.59 23.36
CA MET A 43 5.11 -3.15 22.09
C MET A 43 4.05 -3.03 21.00
N ILE A 44 3.50 -1.83 20.80
CA ILE A 44 2.53 -1.55 19.74
C ILE A 44 3.04 -1.92 18.33
N SER A 45 4.36 -1.94 18.10
CA SER A 45 4.98 -2.38 16.85
C SER A 45 4.56 -3.80 16.44
N TYR A 46 4.17 -4.66 17.38
CA TYR A 46 3.67 -6.00 17.07
C TYR A 46 2.36 -5.96 16.26
N VAL A 47 1.44 -5.03 16.57
CA VAL A 47 0.20 -4.85 15.81
C VAL A 47 0.55 -4.48 14.36
N PHE A 48 1.49 -3.55 14.18
CA PHE A 48 1.93 -3.13 12.85
C PHE A 48 2.66 -4.23 12.06
N SER A 49 3.40 -5.10 12.73
CA SER A 49 4.05 -6.26 12.08
C SER A 49 3.02 -7.22 11.46
N ASN A 50 1.85 -7.39 12.09
CA ASN A 50 0.77 -8.20 11.50
C ASN A 50 0.17 -7.56 10.25
N MET A 51 0.31 -6.24 10.06
CA MET A 51 -0.18 -5.55 8.87
C MET A 51 0.60 -5.90 7.60
N ILE A 52 1.77 -6.49 7.71
CA ILE A 52 2.54 -7.00 6.56
C ILE A 52 1.69 -8.00 5.75
N ILE A 53 0.92 -8.86 6.41
CA ILE A 53 0.01 -9.79 5.73
C ILE A 53 -1.06 -9.03 4.95
N VAL A 54 -1.59 -7.95 5.53
CA VAL A 54 -2.58 -7.10 4.85
C VAL A 54 -1.98 -6.39 3.66
N LEU A 55 -0.73 -5.93 3.74
CA LEU A 55 -0.03 -5.35 2.60
C LEU A 55 0.16 -6.38 1.48
N LEU A 56 0.58 -7.60 1.82
CA LEU A 56 0.83 -8.66 0.85
C LEU A 56 -0.43 -9.08 0.08
N ILE A 57 -1.55 -9.24 0.77
CA ILE A 57 -2.79 -9.78 0.19
C ILE A 57 -3.79 -8.66 -0.12
N GLY A 58 -3.98 -7.73 0.82
CA GLY A 58 -5.01 -6.70 0.74
C GLY A 58 -4.73 -5.66 -0.34
N ILE A 59 -3.49 -5.19 -0.48
CA ILE A 59 -3.16 -4.18 -1.50
C ILE A 59 -3.34 -4.73 -2.92
N PRO A 60 -2.87 -5.94 -3.30
CA PRO A 60 -3.19 -6.51 -4.61
C PRO A 60 -4.68 -6.58 -4.90
N VAL A 61 -5.50 -7.01 -3.93
CA VAL A 61 -6.96 -7.06 -4.07
C VAL A 61 -7.57 -5.66 -4.22
N LEU A 62 -7.06 -4.68 -3.46
CA LEU A 62 -7.49 -3.29 -3.52
C LEU A 62 -7.20 -2.65 -4.88
N THR A 63 -6.01 -2.93 -5.46
CA THR A 63 -5.50 -2.25 -6.66
C THR A 63 -5.85 -2.96 -7.96
N MET A 64 -6.18 -4.27 -7.91
CA MET A 64 -6.37 -5.11 -9.10
C MET A 64 -7.38 -4.54 -10.11
N ARG A 65 -8.42 -3.84 -9.64
CA ARG A 65 -9.49 -3.33 -10.51
C ARG A 65 -9.40 -1.85 -10.85
N LEU A 66 -8.41 -1.12 -10.33
CA LEU A 66 -8.31 0.34 -10.50
C LEU A 66 -8.31 0.75 -11.97
N MET A 67 -7.64 0.00 -12.84
CA MET A 67 -7.59 0.25 -14.28
C MET A 67 -7.99 -0.96 -15.12
N SER A 68 -7.63 -2.19 -14.69
CA SER A 68 -7.87 -3.40 -15.48
C SER A 68 -9.35 -3.65 -15.79
N GLU A 69 -10.27 -3.26 -14.90
CA GLU A 69 -11.70 -3.37 -15.13
C GLU A 69 -12.17 -2.43 -16.24
N GLU A 70 -11.76 -1.16 -16.21
CA GLU A 70 -12.11 -0.18 -17.24
C GLU A 70 -11.54 -0.59 -18.61
N ILE A 71 -10.30 -1.09 -18.63
CA ILE A 71 -9.65 -1.59 -19.85
C ILE A 71 -10.42 -2.79 -20.41
N ARG A 72 -10.80 -3.75 -19.56
CA ARG A 72 -11.57 -4.93 -19.96
C ARG A 72 -12.93 -4.57 -20.52
N MET A 73 -13.61 -3.62 -19.90
CA MET A 73 -14.93 -3.14 -20.27
C MET A 73 -14.88 -2.14 -21.44
N LYS A 74 -13.69 -1.77 -21.92
CA LYS A 74 -13.46 -0.72 -22.94
C LYS A 74 -14.03 0.65 -22.55
N THR A 75 -14.29 0.88 -21.27
CA THR A 75 -14.76 2.17 -20.75
C THR A 75 -13.61 3.16 -20.54
N ASP A 76 -12.38 2.68 -20.60
CA ASP A 76 -11.16 3.51 -20.64
C ASP A 76 -11.16 4.47 -21.82
N GLN A 77 -11.71 4.09 -22.99
CA GLN A 77 -11.82 4.95 -24.16
C GLN A 77 -12.65 6.22 -23.86
N ALA A 78 -13.78 6.07 -23.18
CA ALA A 78 -14.59 7.22 -22.77
C ALA A 78 -13.84 8.11 -21.77
N LEU A 79 -13.01 7.54 -20.91
CA LEU A 79 -12.19 8.26 -19.95
C LEU A 79 -11.02 9.00 -20.63
N LEU A 80 -10.41 8.39 -21.67
CA LEU A 80 -9.31 8.95 -22.43
C LEU A 80 -9.75 10.08 -23.38
N THR A 81 -11.01 10.08 -23.82
CA THR A 81 -11.61 11.13 -24.66
C THR A 81 -12.25 12.27 -23.85
N ALA A 82 -12.45 12.07 -22.55
CA ALA A 82 -12.98 13.11 -21.67
C ALA A 82 -12.00 14.30 -21.54
N PRO A 83 -12.49 15.54 -21.30
CA PRO A 83 -11.66 16.73 -21.13
C PRO A 83 -10.98 16.75 -19.74
N VAL A 84 -10.32 15.64 -19.38
CA VAL A 84 -9.61 15.48 -18.11
C VAL A 84 -8.16 15.08 -18.41
N SER A 85 -7.21 15.62 -17.63
CA SER A 85 -5.80 15.24 -17.76
C SER A 85 -5.58 13.79 -17.32
N LEU A 86 -4.75 13.05 -18.04
CA LEU A 86 -4.40 11.65 -17.69
C LEU A 86 -3.75 11.56 -16.32
N SER A 87 -2.92 12.52 -15.95
CA SER A 87 -2.38 12.63 -14.60
C SER A 87 -3.48 12.79 -13.55
N GLY A 88 -4.52 13.58 -13.83
CA GLY A 88 -5.67 13.73 -12.93
C GLY A 88 -6.46 12.43 -12.73
N ILE A 89 -6.50 11.55 -13.74
CA ILE A 89 -7.12 10.23 -13.66
C ILE A 89 -6.30 9.33 -12.74
N VAL A 90 -4.99 9.18 -13.01
CA VAL A 90 -4.09 8.31 -12.24
C VAL A 90 -4.02 8.74 -10.78
N TRP A 91 -3.76 10.03 -10.53
CA TRP A 91 -3.69 10.53 -9.15
C TRP A 91 -5.04 10.47 -8.42
N GLY A 92 -6.16 10.66 -9.14
CA GLY A 92 -7.49 10.52 -8.55
C GLY A 92 -7.77 9.10 -8.08
N LYS A 93 -7.41 8.09 -8.87
CA LYS A 93 -7.54 6.66 -8.52
C LYS A 93 -6.56 6.25 -7.42
N PHE A 94 -5.30 6.67 -7.51
CA PHE A 94 -4.30 6.44 -6.47
C PHE A 94 -4.75 6.98 -5.12
N LEU A 95 -5.18 8.23 -5.07
CA LEU A 95 -5.64 8.87 -3.82
C LEU A 95 -6.91 8.22 -3.26
N ALA A 96 -7.81 7.72 -4.10
CA ALA A 96 -8.99 7.00 -3.64
C ALA A 96 -8.63 5.67 -2.95
N ALA A 97 -7.69 4.92 -3.53
CA ALA A 97 -7.18 3.70 -2.92
C ALA A 97 -6.40 3.99 -1.62
N LEU A 98 -5.56 5.04 -1.63
CA LEU A 98 -4.81 5.47 -0.45
C LEU A 98 -5.75 5.95 0.66
N ALA A 99 -6.84 6.66 0.33
CA ALA A 99 -7.83 7.09 1.31
C ALA A 99 -8.55 5.89 1.94
N LEU A 100 -8.92 4.87 1.17
CA LEU A 100 -9.51 3.64 1.73
C LEU A 100 -8.51 2.90 2.64
N PHE A 101 -7.24 2.82 2.23
CA PHE A 101 -6.17 2.28 3.07
C PHE A 101 -6.02 3.09 4.37
N GLY A 102 -6.10 4.43 4.30
CA GLY A 102 -6.12 5.31 5.46
C GLY A 102 -7.31 5.08 6.41
N VAL A 103 -8.51 4.78 5.87
CA VAL A 103 -9.67 4.35 6.67
C VAL A 103 -9.37 3.03 7.38
N GLY A 104 -8.72 2.08 6.71
CA GLY A 104 -8.23 0.86 7.36
C GLY A 104 -7.29 1.16 8.51
N MET A 105 -6.30 2.04 8.28
CA MET A 105 -5.31 2.45 9.29
C MET A 105 -5.93 3.18 10.49
N ALA A 106 -7.10 3.82 10.35
CA ALA A 106 -7.76 4.48 11.47
C ALA A 106 -8.03 3.52 12.65
N MET A 107 -8.17 2.22 12.38
CA MET A 107 -8.34 1.21 13.43
C MET A 107 -7.09 1.09 14.32
N THR A 108 -5.88 1.28 13.79
CA THR A 108 -4.66 1.24 14.61
C THR A 108 -4.62 2.34 15.66
N VAL A 109 -5.32 3.47 15.42
CA VAL A 109 -5.49 4.53 16.42
C VAL A 109 -6.38 4.04 17.56
N VAL A 110 -7.45 3.30 17.24
CA VAL A 110 -8.33 2.68 18.25
C VAL A 110 -7.55 1.66 19.05
N ASP A 111 -6.75 0.81 18.40
CA ASP A 111 -5.88 -0.17 19.07
C ASP A 111 -4.89 0.50 20.03
N PHE A 112 -4.32 1.64 19.62
CA PHE A 112 -3.43 2.42 20.47
C PHE A 112 -4.15 2.98 21.71
N ILE A 113 -5.38 3.50 21.56
CA ILE A 113 -6.18 4.00 22.66
C ILE A 113 -6.53 2.88 23.64
N ILE A 114 -6.93 1.70 23.11
CA ILE A 114 -7.23 0.53 23.94
C ILE A 114 -5.97 0.09 24.70
N LEU A 115 -4.84 -0.02 24.01
CA LEU A 115 -3.58 -0.44 24.65
C LEU A 115 -3.13 0.55 25.73
N SER A 116 -3.36 1.85 25.54
CA SER A 116 -3.02 2.88 26.53
C SER A 116 -3.79 2.76 27.86
N SER A 117 -4.91 2.02 27.86
CA SER A 117 -5.69 1.72 29.06
C SER A 117 -5.09 0.59 29.91
N PHE A 118 -4.27 -0.26 29.29
CA PHE A 118 -3.64 -1.43 29.94
C PHE A 118 -2.13 -1.26 30.16
N ALA A 119 -1.51 -0.43 29.35
CA ALA A 119 -0.07 -0.25 29.31
C ALA A 119 0.27 1.20 28.93
N SER A 120 1.54 1.58 28.98
CA SER A 120 2.03 2.90 28.56
C SER A 120 2.83 2.79 27.24
N PRO A 121 2.18 2.62 26.07
CA PRO A 121 2.86 2.52 24.80
C PRO A 121 3.53 3.85 24.42
N GLN A 122 4.69 3.77 23.76
CA GLN A 122 5.42 4.97 23.33
C GLN A 122 4.75 5.59 22.11
N VAL A 123 4.33 6.85 22.23
CA VAL A 123 3.68 7.62 21.14
C VAL A 123 4.61 7.78 19.94
N SER A 124 5.92 7.99 20.15
CA SER A 124 6.90 8.14 19.07
C SER A 124 6.97 6.89 18.18
N ILE A 125 6.96 5.71 18.77
CA ILE A 125 6.94 4.43 18.07
C ILE A 125 5.64 4.27 17.29
N PHE A 126 4.50 4.62 17.89
CA PHE A 126 3.20 4.56 17.21
C PHE A 126 3.16 5.48 15.98
N VAL A 127 3.57 6.73 16.13
CA VAL A 127 3.58 7.70 15.02
C VAL A 127 4.56 7.28 13.92
N GLY A 128 5.75 6.78 14.29
CA GLY A 128 6.72 6.24 13.34
C GLY A 128 6.12 5.10 12.52
N ASN A 129 5.51 4.11 13.17
CA ASN A 129 4.84 2.99 12.50
C ASN A 129 3.70 3.44 11.59
N LEU A 130 2.87 4.41 12.04
CA LEU A 130 1.76 4.93 11.25
C LEU A 130 2.25 5.59 9.96
N ILE A 131 3.26 6.45 10.05
CA ILE A 131 3.87 7.13 8.90
C ILE A 131 4.53 6.11 7.97
N GLY A 132 5.34 5.20 8.52
CA GLY A 132 6.01 4.16 7.75
C GLY A 132 5.03 3.26 7.00
N LEU A 133 3.96 2.81 7.67
CA LEU A 133 2.92 1.99 7.06
C LEU A 133 2.16 2.74 5.96
N ALA A 134 1.85 4.04 6.17
CA ALA A 134 1.20 4.88 5.18
C ALA A 134 2.07 5.06 3.92
N LEU A 135 3.35 5.30 4.08
CA LEU A 135 4.31 5.47 2.99
C LEU A 135 4.54 4.17 2.22
N MET A 136 4.79 3.07 2.93
CA MET A 136 5.00 1.77 2.32
C MET A 136 3.73 1.27 1.62
N GLY A 137 2.57 1.38 2.25
CA GLY A 137 1.29 1.05 1.65
C GLY A 137 0.99 1.90 0.43
N GLY A 138 1.27 3.21 0.48
CA GLY A 138 1.17 4.11 -0.66
C GLY A 138 2.07 3.71 -1.83
N ALA A 139 3.31 3.31 -1.56
CA ALA A 139 4.23 2.83 -2.58
C ALA A 139 3.71 1.54 -3.25
N PHE A 140 3.22 0.58 -2.47
CA PHE A 140 2.64 -0.65 -3.03
C PHE A 140 1.32 -0.40 -3.77
N ILE A 141 0.49 0.54 -3.34
CA ILE A 141 -0.70 0.98 -4.08
C ILE A 141 -0.30 1.57 -5.43
N ALA A 142 0.76 2.39 -5.50
CA ALA A 142 1.24 2.96 -6.76
C ALA A 142 1.77 1.89 -7.72
N ILE A 143 2.52 0.90 -7.22
CA ILE A 143 2.99 -0.26 -7.98
C ILE A 143 1.80 -1.09 -8.48
N GLY A 144 0.83 -1.39 -7.63
CA GLY A 144 -0.36 -2.16 -7.99
C GLY A 144 -1.23 -1.43 -9.03
N LEU A 145 -1.37 -0.11 -8.92
CA LEU A 145 -2.03 0.72 -9.92
C LEU A 145 -1.31 0.63 -11.27
N PHE A 146 0.02 0.76 -11.28
CA PHE A 146 0.83 0.62 -12.50
C PHE A 146 0.62 -0.76 -13.15
N ILE A 147 0.68 -1.85 -12.41
CA ILE A 147 0.44 -3.20 -12.91
C ILE A 147 -1.00 -3.30 -13.48
N SER A 148 -1.99 -2.72 -12.78
CA SER A 148 -3.37 -2.69 -13.24
C SER A 148 -3.56 -1.92 -14.56
N THR A 149 -2.70 -0.93 -14.87
CA THR A 149 -2.73 -0.24 -16.17
C THR A 149 -2.21 -1.09 -17.33
N MET A 150 -1.37 -2.08 -17.04
CA MET A 150 -0.75 -2.93 -18.06
C MET A 150 -1.60 -4.16 -18.43
N THR A 151 -2.57 -4.55 -17.58
CA THR A 151 -3.33 -5.78 -17.71
C THR A 151 -4.82 -5.52 -17.95
N GLN A 152 -5.48 -6.42 -18.71
CA GLN A 152 -6.93 -6.41 -18.90
C GLN A 152 -7.65 -7.35 -17.92
N SER A 153 -6.91 -8.22 -17.24
CA SER A 153 -7.44 -9.20 -16.28
C SER A 153 -7.18 -8.73 -14.86
N GLN A 154 -8.25 -8.59 -14.07
CA GLN A 154 -8.16 -8.26 -12.65
C GLN A 154 -7.36 -9.30 -11.87
N LEU A 155 -7.56 -10.60 -12.18
CA LEU A 155 -6.84 -11.69 -11.53
C LEU A 155 -5.33 -11.64 -11.85
N ALA A 156 -4.97 -11.38 -13.12
CA ALA A 156 -3.56 -11.22 -13.48
C ALA A 156 -2.93 -10.00 -12.77
N ALA A 157 -3.66 -8.87 -12.68
CA ALA A 157 -3.19 -7.70 -11.95
C ALA A 157 -2.96 -8.02 -10.46
N ALA A 158 -3.87 -8.77 -9.81
CA ALA A 158 -3.73 -9.18 -8.42
C ALA A 158 -2.52 -10.08 -8.21
N ILE A 159 -2.37 -11.14 -9.03
CA ILE A 159 -1.26 -12.10 -8.94
C ILE A 159 0.09 -11.41 -9.16
N LEU A 160 0.20 -10.56 -10.19
CA LEU A 160 1.44 -9.84 -10.47
C LEU A 160 1.78 -8.84 -9.35
N SER A 161 0.79 -8.11 -8.83
CA SER A 161 1.00 -7.20 -7.70
C SER A 161 1.43 -7.95 -6.44
N PHE A 162 0.79 -9.08 -6.15
CA PHE A 162 1.17 -9.96 -5.04
C PHE A 162 2.60 -10.48 -5.21
N ALA A 163 2.96 -10.96 -6.41
CA ALA A 163 4.31 -11.47 -6.69
C ALA A 163 5.39 -10.39 -6.50
N VAL A 164 5.12 -9.15 -6.95
CA VAL A 164 6.05 -8.02 -6.78
C VAL A 164 6.21 -7.66 -5.31
N ILE A 165 5.12 -7.56 -4.54
CA ILE A 165 5.20 -7.23 -3.10
C ILE A 165 5.90 -8.37 -2.34
N LEU A 166 5.58 -9.63 -2.66
CA LEU A 166 6.22 -10.80 -2.07
C LEU A 166 7.72 -10.83 -2.37
N PHE A 167 8.12 -10.49 -3.61
CA PHE A 167 9.53 -10.36 -3.98
C PHE A 167 10.25 -9.36 -3.08
N PHE A 168 9.70 -8.16 -2.89
CA PHE A 168 10.29 -7.18 -1.98
C PHE A 168 10.33 -7.67 -0.52
N TYR A 169 9.31 -8.41 -0.08
CA TYR A 169 9.29 -9.01 1.25
C TYR A 169 10.41 -10.05 1.44
N MET A 170 10.71 -10.85 0.42
CA MET A 170 11.73 -11.89 0.50
C MET A 170 13.17 -11.38 0.33
N LEU A 171 13.36 -10.11 -0.05
CA LEU A 171 14.70 -9.55 -0.29
C LEU A 171 15.63 -9.64 0.93
N ASP A 172 15.12 -9.48 2.16
CA ASP A 172 15.93 -9.64 3.37
C ASP A 172 16.51 -11.04 3.50
N GLY A 173 15.72 -12.06 3.18
CA GLY A 173 16.17 -13.44 3.14
C GLY A 173 17.28 -13.65 2.10
N PHE A 174 17.08 -13.12 0.89
CA PHE A 174 18.09 -13.24 -0.16
C PHE A 174 19.37 -12.47 0.14
N ALA A 175 19.29 -11.30 0.76
CA ALA A 175 20.46 -10.53 1.18
C ALA A 175 21.33 -11.30 2.17
N SER A 176 20.72 -12.10 3.06
CA SER A 176 21.43 -12.90 4.07
C SER A 176 22.27 -14.04 3.45
N TYR A 177 21.92 -14.48 2.23
CA TYR A 177 22.64 -15.54 1.51
C TYR A 177 23.57 -15.02 0.39
N ALA A 178 23.57 -13.71 0.14
CA ALA A 178 24.38 -13.13 -0.93
C ALA A 178 25.88 -13.21 -0.59
N PRO A 179 26.74 -13.82 -1.45
CA PRO A 179 28.16 -14.01 -1.15
C PRO A 179 29.00 -12.74 -1.35
N TRP A 180 28.44 -11.70 -2.00
CA TRP A 180 29.16 -10.48 -2.34
C TRP A 180 28.61 -9.28 -1.56
N GLY A 181 29.48 -8.53 -0.85
CA GLY A 181 29.10 -7.37 -0.05
C GLY A 181 28.33 -6.30 -0.84
N TRP A 182 28.75 -5.99 -2.07
CA TRP A 182 28.04 -5.04 -2.93
C TRP A 182 26.61 -5.46 -3.26
N ALA A 183 26.37 -6.77 -3.41
CA ALA A 183 25.03 -7.29 -3.67
C ALA A 183 24.13 -7.16 -2.42
N VAL A 184 24.67 -7.39 -1.24
CA VAL A 184 23.98 -7.17 0.04
C VAL A 184 23.58 -5.71 0.17
N ASP A 185 24.52 -4.77 -0.05
CA ASP A 185 24.27 -3.32 0.04
C ASP A 185 23.20 -2.87 -0.96
N LEU A 186 23.22 -3.43 -2.18
CA LEU A 186 22.24 -3.11 -3.21
C LEU A 186 20.85 -3.65 -2.85
N LEU A 187 20.76 -4.92 -2.42
CA LEU A 187 19.50 -5.56 -2.04
C LEU A 187 18.86 -4.86 -0.83
N THR A 188 19.65 -4.52 0.19
CA THR A 188 19.16 -3.82 1.38
C THR A 188 18.73 -2.38 1.05
N SER A 189 19.44 -1.69 0.12
CA SER A 189 19.09 -0.33 -0.30
C SER A 189 17.73 -0.24 -1.01
N ILE A 190 17.31 -1.31 -1.72
CA ILE A 190 16.05 -1.37 -2.44
C ILE A 190 14.93 -1.97 -1.57
N ASN A 191 15.26 -2.56 -0.43
CA ASN A 191 14.31 -3.29 0.39
C ASN A 191 13.35 -2.36 1.13
N PHE A 192 12.06 -2.50 0.84
CA PHE A 192 10.97 -1.73 1.45
C PHE A 192 10.81 -2.06 2.94
N PHE A 193 10.94 -3.33 3.30
CA PHE A 193 10.70 -3.80 4.67
C PHE A 193 11.87 -3.45 5.60
N SER A 194 13.11 -3.51 5.11
CA SER A 194 14.28 -3.07 5.86
C SER A 194 14.16 -1.57 6.21
N ARG A 195 13.77 -0.73 5.24
CA ARG A 195 13.52 0.70 5.47
C ARG A 195 12.33 0.97 6.39
N TYR A 196 11.29 0.14 6.31
CA TYR A 196 10.14 0.23 7.21
C TYR A 196 10.53 -0.09 8.66
N ASN A 197 11.45 -1.04 8.90
CA ASN A 197 11.92 -1.40 10.24
C ASN A 197 12.52 -0.23 11.03
N GLU A 198 13.08 0.78 10.36
CA GLU A 198 13.56 1.99 11.04
C GLU A 198 12.40 2.79 11.65
N PHE A 199 11.27 2.88 10.94
CA PHE A 199 10.06 3.51 11.46
C PHE A 199 9.45 2.73 12.64
N THR A 200 9.58 1.40 12.66
CA THR A 200 9.10 0.58 13.79
C THR A 200 9.87 0.84 15.08
N ASN A 201 11.10 1.33 14.97
CA ASN A 201 11.92 1.77 16.10
C ASN A 201 11.66 3.25 16.49
N GLY A 202 10.72 3.92 15.83
CA GLY A 202 10.41 5.33 16.07
C GLY A 202 11.42 6.31 15.46
N ILE A 203 12.31 5.83 14.57
CA ILE A 203 13.31 6.65 13.88
C ILE A 203 12.67 7.17 12.59
N LEU A 204 12.46 8.48 12.51
CA LEU A 204 12.00 9.15 11.29
C LEU A 204 13.19 9.58 10.45
N ASP A 205 13.69 8.68 9.60
CA ASP A 205 14.74 9.03 8.64
C ASP A 205 14.15 9.66 7.37
N TYR A 206 14.64 10.86 7.05
CA TYR A 206 14.25 11.59 5.83
C TYR A 206 14.60 10.83 4.55
N GLY A 207 15.68 10.03 4.55
CA GLY A 207 16.09 9.23 3.42
C GLY A 207 15.01 8.20 3.05
N ASN A 208 14.43 7.55 4.05
CA ASN A 208 13.37 6.57 3.86
C ASN A 208 12.05 7.23 3.40
N ILE A 209 11.73 8.41 3.91
CA ILE A 209 10.55 9.18 3.46
C ILE A 209 10.70 9.54 1.98
N ILE A 210 11.86 10.06 1.57
CA ILE A 210 12.15 10.44 0.18
C ILE A 210 12.12 9.19 -0.72
N PHE A 211 12.65 8.07 -0.26
CA PHE A 211 12.61 6.81 -1.00
C PHE A 211 11.16 6.39 -1.33
N PHE A 212 10.29 6.28 -0.34
CA PHE A 212 8.89 5.90 -0.56
C PHE A 212 8.14 6.92 -1.43
N ALA A 213 8.35 8.22 -1.18
CA ALA A 213 7.75 9.28 -1.97
C ALA A 213 8.20 9.22 -3.44
N SER A 214 9.49 8.94 -3.71
CA SER A 214 10.01 8.78 -5.07
C SER A 214 9.40 7.58 -5.78
N VAL A 215 9.24 6.45 -5.10
CA VAL A 215 8.57 5.27 -5.65
C VAL A 215 7.11 5.59 -6.01
N ILE A 216 6.37 6.23 -5.11
CA ILE A 216 4.99 6.65 -5.37
C ILE A 216 4.93 7.53 -6.63
N PHE A 217 5.81 8.53 -6.72
CA PHE A 217 5.83 9.45 -7.86
C PHE A 217 6.19 8.73 -9.16
N ILE A 218 7.25 7.90 -9.17
CA ILE A 218 7.73 7.18 -10.36
C ILE A 218 6.65 6.26 -10.91
N PHE A 219 6.02 5.42 -10.07
CA PHE A 219 5.03 4.46 -10.56
C PHE A 219 3.73 5.14 -11.02
N ASN A 220 3.30 6.23 -10.36
CA ASN A 220 2.19 7.04 -10.88
C ASN A 220 2.55 7.71 -12.21
N PHE A 221 3.77 8.24 -12.36
CA PHE A 221 4.24 8.81 -13.62
C PHE A 221 4.28 7.75 -14.73
N LEU A 222 4.82 6.56 -14.47
CA LEU A 222 4.83 5.45 -15.42
C LEU A 222 3.40 5.03 -15.83
N SER A 223 2.46 5.02 -14.88
CA SER A 223 1.05 4.76 -15.16
C SER A 223 0.46 5.77 -16.13
N VAL A 224 0.79 7.05 -15.96
CA VAL A 224 0.37 8.10 -16.91
C VAL A 224 0.95 7.84 -18.30
N ARG A 225 2.23 7.48 -18.41
CA ARG A 225 2.89 7.19 -19.70
C ARG A 225 2.28 5.98 -20.42
N VAL A 226 1.90 4.93 -19.68
CA VAL A 226 1.19 3.78 -20.27
C VAL A 226 -0.17 4.21 -20.85
N LEU A 227 -0.91 5.06 -20.13
CA LEU A 227 -2.20 5.57 -20.62
C LEU A 227 -2.04 6.53 -21.82
N GLU A 228 -1.00 7.37 -21.83
CA GLU A 228 -0.68 8.22 -22.99
C GLU A 228 -0.43 7.37 -24.24
N ARG A 229 0.36 6.32 -24.12
CA ARG A 229 0.63 5.40 -25.24
C ARG A 229 -0.67 4.77 -25.78
N ARG A 230 -1.57 4.36 -24.90
CA ARG A 230 -2.87 3.79 -25.30
C ARG A 230 -3.81 4.80 -25.97
N ARG A 231 -3.68 6.08 -25.67
CA ARG A 231 -4.47 7.14 -26.30
C ARG A 231 -4.12 7.32 -27.79
N TRP A 232 -2.90 6.97 -28.19
CA TRP A 232 -2.39 7.14 -29.54
C TRP A 232 -2.38 5.84 -30.37
N SER A 233 -2.67 4.69 -29.76
CA SER A 233 -2.82 3.40 -30.43
C SER A 233 -4.28 3.08 -30.74
#